data_d786306e799ea04bee7deeb05cbcde22
#
_entry.id   d786306e799ea04bee7deeb05cbcde22
#
_cell.length_a   1.000
_cell.length_b   1.000
_cell.length_c   1.000
_cell.angle_alpha   90.00
_cell.angle_beta   90.00
_cell.angle_gamma   90.00
#
_symmetry.space_group_name_H-M   'P 1'
#
loop_
_entity.id
_entity.type
_entity.pdbx_description
1 polymer ?
#
loop_
_entity_poly.entity_id
_entity_poly.type
_entity_poly.pdbx_seq_one_letter_code
_entity_poly.pdbx_strand_id
1 'polypeptide(L)'
;MKRAARSTTHNLAEGFGRFHFQENIQFCRHSRGSLHELIDQLITSLDEEFITKEGYSEGRSLINKALGLLNGYINYLSRCKEKVS
;
A
#
# COMPACT_ATOMS: atom_id res chain seq x y z
N MET A 1 36.57 -2.74 13.56
CA MET A 1 35.72 -2.09 12.54
C MET A 1 34.41 -2.77 12.29
N LYS A 2 34.38 -4.07 12.05
CA LYS A 2 33.12 -4.77 11.75
C LYS A 2 32.12 -4.73 12.90
N ARG A 3 32.57 -4.81 14.16
CA ARG A 3 31.66 -4.79 15.32
C ARG A 3 31.02 -3.41 15.51
N ALA A 4 31.83 -2.36 15.41
CA ALA A 4 31.33 -0.99 15.53
C ALA A 4 30.34 -0.67 14.40
N ALA A 5 30.66 -1.12 13.18
CA ALA A 5 29.79 -0.93 12.04
C ALA A 5 28.44 -1.66 12.24
N ARG A 6 28.47 -2.87 12.81
CA ARG A 6 27.26 -3.63 13.08
C ARG A 6 26.36 -2.93 14.11
N SER A 7 26.96 -2.43 15.19
CA SER A 7 26.22 -1.73 16.24
C SER A 7 25.56 -0.47 15.69
N THR A 8 26.30 0.33 14.95
CA THR A 8 25.78 1.54 14.32
C THR A 8 24.69 1.20 13.31
N THR A 9 24.91 0.17 12.51
CA THR A 9 23.93 -0.27 11.51
C THR A 9 22.65 -0.75 12.19
N HIS A 10 22.78 -1.48 13.30
CA HIS A 10 21.62 -1.95 14.04
C HIS A 10 20.77 -0.78 14.57
N ASN A 11 21.41 0.21 15.16
CA ASN A 11 20.72 1.38 15.69
C ASN A 11 20.04 2.20 14.58
N LEU A 12 20.72 2.35 13.45
CA LEU A 12 20.16 3.02 12.28
C LEU A 12 18.98 2.24 11.71
N ALA A 13 19.12 0.91 11.68
CA ALA A 13 18.06 0.05 11.18
C ALA A 13 16.80 0.14 12.03
N GLU A 14 16.94 0.22 13.37
CA GLU A 14 15.77 0.38 14.24
C GLU A 14 15.06 1.70 14.00
N GLY A 15 15.81 2.80 13.94
CA GLY A 15 15.24 4.11 13.67
C GLY A 15 14.63 4.19 12.27
N PHE A 16 15.34 3.65 11.28
CA PHE A 16 14.87 3.59 9.91
C PHE A 16 13.63 2.71 9.80
N GLY A 17 13.59 1.59 10.53
CA GLY A 17 12.43 0.70 10.51
C GLY A 17 11.16 1.38 10.98
N ARG A 18 11.24 2.14 12.08
CA ARG A 18 10.06 2.88 12.58
C ARG A 18 9.58 3.92 11.58
N PHE A 19 10.50 4.69 11.04
CA PHE A 19 10.20 5.68 10.01
C PHE A 19 9.64 5.01 8.76
N HIS A 20 10.26 3.90 8.36
CA HIS A 20 9.87 3.15 7.18
C HIS A 20 8.45 2.58 7.30
N PHE A 21 8.05 2.09 8.48
CA PHE A 21 6.69 1.62 8.69
C PHE A 21 5.67 2.74 8.48
N GLN A 22 5.93 3.92 9.00
CA GLN A 22 5.03 5.06 8.83
C GLN A 22 4.94 5.49 7.38
N GLU A 23 6.08 5.57 6.69
CA GLU A 23 6.10 5.93 5.28
C GLU A 23 5.38 4.90 4.43
N ASN A 24 5.56 3.62 4.71
CA ASN A 24 4.88 2.56 3.98
C ASN A 24 3.37 2.60 4.21
N ILE A 25 2.95 2.88 5.43
CA ILE A 25 1.52 3.03 5.71
C ILE A 25 0.94 4.19 4.91
N GLN A 26 1.63 5.33 4.90
CA GLN A 26 1.19 6.49 4.13
C GLN A 26 1.17 6.20 2.64
N PHE A 27 2.20 5.53 2.14
CA PHE A 27 2.28 5.13 0.74
C PHE A 27 1.11 4.21 0.37
N CYS A 28 0.79 3.25 1.23
CA CYS A 28 -0.32 2.35 1.00
C CYS A 28 -1.66 3.08 1.02
N ARG A 29 -1.84 4.03 1.93
CA ARG A 29 -3.05 4.85 1.99
C ARG A 29 -3.20 5.70 0.73
N HIS A 30 -2.10 6.26 0.26
CA HIS A 30 -2.08 7.04 -0.97
C HIS A 30 -2.42 6.16 -2.18
N SER A 31 -1.82 4.97 -2.23
CA SER A 31 -2.09 4.00 -3.29
C SER A 31 -3.55 3.56 -3.27
N ARG A 32 -4.12 3.38 -2.07
CA ARG A 32 -5.54 3.04 -1.93
C ARG A 32 -6.43 4.14 -2.50
N GLY A 33 -6.09 5.41 -2.25
CA GLY A 33 -6.79 6.54 -2.84
C GLY A 33 -6.73 6.52 -4.36
N SER A 34 -5.54 6.21 -4.92
CA SER A 34 -5.35 6.09 -6.36
C SER A 34 -6.20 4.97 -6.95
N LEU A 35 -6.33 3.85 -6.24
CA LEU A 35 -7.18 2.74 -6.69
C LEU A 35 -8.66 3.14 -6.70
N HIS A 36 -9.10 3.93 -5.72
CA HIS A 36 -10.48 4.46 -5.72
C HIS A 36 -10.70 5.41 -6.90
N GLU A 37 -9.72 6.22 -7.25
CA GLU A 37 -9.80 7.07 -8.45
C GLU A 37 -9.89 6.22 -9.72
N LEU A 38 -9.16 5.11 -9.78
CA LEU A 38 -9.26 4.18 -10.91
C LEU A 38 -10.67 3.60 -11.04
N ILE A 39 -11.33 3.32 -9.92
CA ILE A 39 -12.72 2.85 -9.96
C ILE A 39 -13.60 3.90 -10.61
N ASP A 40 -13.46 5.16 -10.22
CA ASP A 40 -14.22 6.25 -10.83
C ASP A 40 -13.96 6.36 -12.34
N GLN A 41 -12.70 6.22 -12.74
CA GLN A 41 -12.32 6.23 -14.15
C GLN A 41 -12.93 5.07 -14.91
N LEU A 42 -12.97 3.87 -14.28
CA LEU A 42 -13.61 2.71 -14.90
C LEU A 42 -15.11 2.95 -15.10
N ILE A 43 -15.76 3.53 -14.11
CA ILE A 43 -17.20 3.83 -14.20
C ILE A 43 -17.44 4.80 -15.36
N THR A 44 -16.65 5.87 -15.44
CA THR A 44 -16.76 6.85 -16.51
C THR A 44 -16.51 6.20 -17.87
N SER A 45 -15.48 5.34 -17.97
CA SER A 45 -15.17 4.66 -19.23
C SER A 45 -16.28 3.73 -19.66
N LEU A 46 -16.95 3.08 -18.72
CA LEU A 46 -18.10 2.24 -19.03
C LEU A 46 -19.29 3.08 -19.50
N ASP A 47 -19.57 4.18 -18.81
CA ASP A 47 -20.66 5.08 -19.16
C ASP A 47 -20.47 5.69 -20.55
N GLU A 48 -19.23 5.99 -20.93
CA GLU A 48 -18.90 6.55 -22.23
C GLU A 48 -18.64 5.48 -23.29
N GLU A 49 -18.85 4.22 -22.94
CA GLU A 49 -18.74 3.08 -23.86
C GLU A 49 -17.31 2.86 -24.39
N PHE A 50 -16.30 3.34 -23.67
CA PHE A 50 -14.91 3.07 -24.03
C PHE A 50 -14.48 1.65 -23.67
N ILE A 51 -15.14 1.04 -22.69
CA ILE A 51 -14.88 -0.34 -22.29
C ILE A 51 -16.19 -1.12 -22.21
N THR A 52 -16.09 -2.43 -22.26
CA THR A 52 -17.23 -3.32 -22.16
C THR A 52 -17.60 -3.55 -20.71
N LYS A 53 -18.79 -4.05 -20.45
CA LYS A 53 -19.20 -4.47 -19.11
C LYS A 53 -18.28 -5.55 -18.55
N GLU A 54 -17.82 -6.44 -19.41
CA GLU A 54 -16.90 -7.51 -19.03
C GLU A 54 -15.53 -6.93 -18.62
N GLY A 55 -15.01 -6.00 -19.40
CA GLY A 55 -13.77 -5.30 -19.08
C GLY A 55 -13.87 -4.51 -17.78
N TYR A 56 -14.98 -3.85 -17.57
CA TYR A 56 -15.24 -3.15 -16.30
C TYR A 56 -15.25 -4.13 -15.12
N SER A 57 -15.95 -5.26 -15.27
CA SER A 57 -16.07 -6.26 -14.21
C SER A 57 -14.70 -6.84 -13.85
N GLU A 58 -13.87 -7.14 -14.85
CA GLU A 58 -12.52 -7.63 -14.62
C GLU A 58 -11.65 -6.60 -13.92
N GLY A 59 -11.66 -5.37 -14.41
CA GLY A 59 -10.88 -4.28 -13.80
C GLY A 59 -11.31 -4.02 -12.37
N ARG A 60 -12.62 -3.99 -12.13
CA ARG A 60 -13.16 -3.78 -10.78
C ARG A 60 -12.75 -4.91 -9.83
N SER A 61 -12.77 -6.15 -10.31
CA SER A 61 -12.36 -7.29 -9.51
C SER A 61 -10.88 -7.21 -9.13
N LEU A 62 -10.02 -6.82 -10.06
CA LEU A 62 -8.61 -6.64 -9.80
C LEU A 62 -8.35 -5.53 -8.79
N ILE A 63 -9.04 -4.41 -8.91
CA ILE A 63 -8.91 -3.30 -7.99
C ILE A 63 -9.39 -3.71 -6.60
N ASN A 64 -10.50 -4.42 -6.50
CA ASN A 64 -11.00 -4.91 -5.21
C ASN A 64 -10.00 -5.83 -4.53
N LYS A 65 -9.34 -6.71 -5.27
CA LYS A 65 -8.28 -7.57 -4.74
C LYS A 65 -7.10 -6.75 -4.24
N ALA A 66 -6.69 -5.76 -5.02
CA ALA A 66 -5.59 -4.88 -4.64
C ALA A 66 -5.92 -4.10 -3.37
N LEU A 67 -7.16 -3.59 -3.26
CA LEU A 67 -7.61 -2.87 -2.06
C LEU A 67 -7.57 -3.78 -0.84
N GLY A 68 -8.02 -5.03 -0.98
CA GLY A 68 -7.97 -6.01 0.10
C GLY A 68 -6.55 -6.27 0.58
N LEU A 69 -5.62 -6.44 -0.36
CA LEU A 69 -4.21 -6.65 -0.06
C LEU A 69 -3.60 -5.43 0.62
N LEU A 70 -3.90 -4.22 0.14
CA LEU A 70 -3.40 -3.00 0.75
C LEU A 70 -3.93 -2.82 2.16
N ASN A 71 -5.22 -3.04 2.38
CA ASN A 71 -5.80 -2.93 3.72
C ASN A 71 -5.18 -3.94 4.69
N GLY A 72 -4.97 -5.17 4.24
CA GLY A 72 -4.30 -6.20 5.03
C GLY A 72 -2.87 -5.80 5.36
N TYR A 73 -2.15 -5.26 4.39
CA TYR A 73 -0.77 -4.82 4.59
C TYR A 73 -0.69 -3.64 5.54
N ILE A 74 -1.59 -2.66 5.41
CA ILE A 74 -1.67 -1.52 6.33
C ILE A 74 -1.88 -2.01 7.76
N ASN A 75 -2.81 -2.94 7.96
CA ASN A 75 -3.07 -3.51 9.28
C ASN A 75 -1.85 -4.24 9.83
N TYR A 76 -1.16 -4.99 8.99
CA TYR A 76 0.08 -5.68 9.37
C TYR A 76 1.15 -4.67 9.80
N LEU A 77 1.38 -3.63 9.00
CA LEU A 77 2.37 -2.61 9.31
C LEU A 77 2.04 -1.86 10.60
N SER A 78 0.77 -1.58 10.83
CA SER A 78 0.32 -0.92 12.06
C SER A 78 0.61 -1.76 13.29
N ARG A 79 0.39 -3.07 13.20
CA ARG A 79 0.71 -3.98 14.30
C ARG A 79 2.21 -4.08 14.53
N CYS A 80 3.00 -4.12 13.46
CA CYS A 80 4.47 -4.13 13.56
C CYS A 80 4.99 -2.85 14.21
N LYS A 81 4.43 -1.72 13.85
CA LYS A 81 4.79 -0.42 14.43
C LYS A 81 4.52 -0.39 15.93
N GLU A 82 3.39 -0.92 16.37
CA GLU A 82 3.04 -0.99 17.78
C GLU A 82 4.05 -1.83 18.58
N LYS A 83 4.50 -2.94 17.99
CA LYS A 83 5.49 -3.80 18.64
C LYS A 83 6.86 -3.15 18.75
N VAL A 84 7.21 -2.30 17.81
CA VAL A 84 8.52 -1.65 17.77
C VAL A 84 8.57 -0.42 18.67
N SER A 85 7.45 0.27 18.80
CA SER A 85 7.35 1.44 19.65
C SER A 85 7.08 1.06 21.10
#